data_e5b3e625e27ed6ab5742ef070a310f2e
#
_entry.id   e5b3e625e27ed6ab5742ef070a310f2e
#
_cell.length_a   1.000
_cell.length_b   1.000
_cell.length_c   1.000
_cell.angle_alpha   90.00
_cell.angle_beta   90.00
_cell.angle_gamma   90.00
#
_symmetry.space_group_name_H-M   'P 1'
#
loop_
_entity.id
_entity.type
_entity.pdbx_description
1 polymer ?
#
loop_
_entity_poly.entity_id
_entity_poly.type
_entity_poly.pdbx_seq_one_letter_code
_entity_poly.pdbx_strand_id
1 'polypeptide(L)'
;MSPDDLHRIIRSRRSSLLIDSARDVDESIISQLCDAVQWAPNHKRNWPARLAVLRGRARGQLGETIANVMASQGEDDNKVTKTRTKYMRSPVVIVVACTTGDSDTRTRENTFAVAAGVQNMLLLAHQHGLACLWGSPANGANDAIAELCGFTEPVVVMGLVYLGWPTGTVNDVLRPDVNVTYLD
;
A
#
# COMPACT_ATOMS: atom_id res chain seq x y z
N MET A 1 11.19 12.87 19.74
CA MET A 1 9.75 12.56 19.63
C MET A 1 9.29 12.00 20.97
N SER A 2 8.33 12.65 21.62
CA SER A 2 7.74 12.15 22.88
C SER A 2 6.73 11.02 22.58
N PRO A 3 6.33 10.22 23.60
CA PRO A 3 5.23 9.26 23.44
C PRO A 3 3.93 9.92 22.93
N ASP A 4 3.65 11.13 23.37
CA ASP A 4 2.47 11.91 22.95
C ASP A 4 2.54 12.31 21.46
N ASP A 5 3.75 12.61 20.94
CA ASP A 5 3.95 12.92 19.54
C ASP A 5 3.64 11.72 18.65
N LEU A 6 4.13 10.53 19.01
CA LEU A 6 3.84 9.30 18.28
C LEU A 6 2.35 8.96 18.33
N HIS A 7 1.74 9.06 19.50
CA HIS A 7 0.31 8.82 19.69
C HIS A 7 -0.54 9.77 18.81
N ARG A 8 -0.16 11.05 18.75
CA ARG A 8 -0.81 12.05 17.89
C ARG A 8 -0.72 11.67 16.41
N ILE A 9 0.48 11.27 15.93
CA ILE A 9 0.68 10.82 14.53
C ILE A 9 -0.22 9.62 14.21
N ILE A 10 -0.26 8.62 15.09
CA ILE A 10 -1.11 7.43 14.91
C ILE A 10 -2.59 7.83 14.82
N ARG A 11 -3.04 8.74 15.69
CA ARG A 11 -4.45 9.16 15.76
C ARG A 11 -4.86 10.09 14.63
N SER A 12 -3.95 10.93 14.12
CA SER A 12 -4.27 11.93 13.09
C SER A 12 -4.17 11.39 11.66
N ARG A 13 -3.40 10.30 11.41
CA ARG A 13 -3.28 9.73 10.06
C ARG A 13 -4.63 9.27 9.52
N ARG A 14 -4.95 9.69 8.29
CA ARG A 14 -6.15 9.29 7.53
C ARG A 14 -5.76 8.71 6.19
N SER A 15 -6.58 7.79 5.68
CA SER A 15 -6.54 7.38 4.27
C SER A 15 -7.19 8.46 3.43
N SER A 16 -6.50 8.91 2.38
CA SER A 16 -6.99 9.98 1.50
C SER A 16 -6.57 9.72 0.06
N LEU A 17 -7.47 10.03 -0.86
CA LEU A 17 -7.21 10.17 -2.31
C LEU A 17 -7.29 11.63 -2.77
N LEU A 18 -7.39 12.58 -1.84
CA LEU A 18 -7.23 14.01 -2.13
C LEU A 18 -5.75 14.29 -2.34
N ILE A 19 -5.23 13.86 -3.48
CA ILE A 19 -3.80 13.87 -3.83
C ILE A 19 -3.61 14.70 -5.09
N ASP A 20 -2.61 15.58 -5.10
CA ASP A 20 -2.14 16.29 -6.28
C ASP A 20 -1.40 15.31 -7.20
N SER A 21 -2.05 14.95 -8.30
CA SER A 21 -1.50 13.98 -9.27
C SER A 21 -0.35 14.55 -10.12
N ALA A 22 -0.16 15.88 -10.13
CA ALA A 22 0.86 16.56 -10.91
C ALA A 22 2.12 16.87 -10.09
N ARG A 23 2.00 17.01 -8.77
CA ARG A 23 3.13 17.30 -7.88
C ARG A 23 3.85 16.03 -7.48
N ASP A 24 5.08 15.89 -7.95
CA ASP A 24 5.92 14.72 -7.67
C ASP A 24 6.37 14.66 -6.19
N VAL A 25 6.81 13.47 -5.77
CA VAL A 25 7.37 13.20 -4.44
C VAL A 25 8.86 12.88 -4.60
N ASP A 26 9.70 13.50 -3.77
CA ASP A 26 11.13 13.31 -3.81
C ASP A 26 11.51 11.84 -3.61
N GLU A 27 12.48 11.37 -4.38
CA GLU A 27 12.95 9.98 -4.32
C GLU A 27 13.53 9.62 -2.94
N SER A 28 14.16 10.57 -2.28
CA SER A 28 14.68 10.38 -0.92
C SER A 28 13.57 10.09 0.10
N ILE A 29 12.41 10.74 -0.02
CA ILE A 29 11.25 10.46 0.82
C ILE A 29 10.71 9.05 0.50
N ILE A 30 10.52 8.74 -0.79
CA ILE A 30 10.03 7.42 -1.21
C ILE A 30 10.95 6.30 -0.69
N SER A 31 12.26 6.48 -0.79
CA SER A 31 13.25 5.53 -0.27
C SER A 31 13.10 5.30 1.24
N GLN A 32 12.94 6.38 2.03
CA GLN A 32 12.69 6.27 3.48
C GLN A 32 11.38 5.53 3.78
N LEU A 33 10.32 5.78 3.00
CA LEU A 33 9.04 5.10 3.16
C LEU A 33 9.15 3.60 2.86
N CYS A 34 9.89 3.22 1.83
CA CYS A 34 10.15 1.82 1.50
C CYS A 34 11.01 1.13 2.56
N ASP A 35 12.06 1.80 3.05
CA ASP A 35 12.90 1.30 4.14
C ASP A 35 12.08 1.03 5.42
N ALA A 36 11.16 1.92 5.78
CA ALA A 36 10.33 1.79 6.98
C ALA A 36 9.57 0.46 7.07
N VAL A 37 9.27 -0.19 5.93
CA VAL A 37 8.60 -1.48 5.89
C VAL A 37 9.44 -2.58 6.52
N GLN A 38 10.77 -2.51 6.42
CA GLN A 38 11.67 -3.52 6.95
C GLN A 38 11.80 -3.48 8.48
N TRP A 39 11.39 -2.38 9.12
CA TRP A 39 11.51 -2.18 10.56
C TRP A 39 10.35 -2.74 11.38
N ALA A 40 9.42 -3.45 10.74
CA ALA A 40 8.37 -4.19 11.44
C ALA A 40 8.90 -5.52 12.00
N PRO A 41 8.25 -6.04 13.06
CA PRO A 41 8.57 -7.37 13.57
C PRO A 41 8.42 -8.43 12.47
N ASN A 42 9.45 -9.25 12.29
CA ASN A 42 9.52 -10.28 11.27
C ASN A 42 9.98 -11.62 11.89
N HIS A 43 9.10 -12.60 11.91
CA HIS A 43 9.42 -13.92 12.42
C HIS A 43 10.49 -14.59 11.55
N LYS A 44 11.56 -15.09 12.20
CA LYS A 44 12.74 -15.72 11.57
C LYS A 44 13.56 -14.79 10.63
N ARG A 45 13.28 -13.51 10.55
CA ARG A 45 14.05 -12.51 9.77
C ARG A 45 14.24 -12.92 8.30
N ASN A 46 13.18 -13.41 7.66
CA ASN A 46 13.20 -13.84 6.25
C ASN A 46 12.91 -12.70 5.26
N TRP A 47 12.61 -11.49 5.75
CA TRP A 47 12.46 -10.26 4.96
C TRP A 47 11.52 -10.43 3.76
N PRO A 48 10.23 -10.72 3.99
CA PRO A 48 9.31 -11.14 2.94
C PRO A 48 8.77 -9.99 2.08
N ALA A 49 9.00 -8.72 2.45
CA ALA A 49 8.47 -7.59 1.72
C ALA A 49 9.12 -7.46 0.33
N ARG A 50 8.28 -7.27 -0.69
CA ARG A 50 8.67 -6.86 -2.04
C ARG A 50 7.88 -5.63 -2.42
N LEU A 51 8.58 -4.58 -2.83
CA LEU A 51 8.00 -3.29 -3.15
C LEU A 51 8.38 -2.89 -4.57
N ALA A 52 7.42 -2.37 -5.33
CA ALA A 52 7.70 -1.74 -6.61
C ALA A 52 7.11 -0.32 -6.61
N VAL A 53 7.94 0.66 -6.92
CA VAL A 53 7.54 2.07 -7.00
C VAL A 53 7.22 2.43 -8.44
N LEU A 54 5.97 2.76 -8.71
CA LEU A 54 5.47 3.11 -10.03
C LEU A 54 5.27 4.62 -10.12
N ARG A 55 5.93 5.23 -11.10
CA ARG A 55 5.84 6.67 -11.43
C ARG A 55 5.60 6.85 -12.93
N GLY A 56 5.21 8.04 -13.36
CA GLY A 56 5.04 8.36 -14.76
C GLY A 56 4.16 7.34 -15.49
N ARG A 57 4.66 6.80 -16.59
CA ARG A 57 3.95 5.85 -17.47
C ARG A 57 3.63 4.51 -16.79
N ALA A 58 4.48 4.05 -15.85
CA ALA A 58 4.28 2.76 -15.19
C ALA A 58 2.95 2.66 -14.43
N ARG A 59 2.42 3.78 -13.92
CA ARG A 59 1.08 3.83 -13.29
C ARG A 59 -0.05 3.52 -14.28
N GLY A 60 0.06 4.03 -15.52
CA GLY A 60 -0.88 3.70 -16.59
C GLY A 60 -0.79 2.23 -16.98
N GLN A 61 0.43 1.69 -17.11
CA GLN A 61 0.64 0.26 -17.39
C GLN A 61 0.00 -0.62 -16.31
N LEU A 62 0.11 -0.25 -15.04
CA LEU A 62 -0.59 -0.97 -13.95
C LEU A 62 -2.11 -0.96 -14.15
N GLY A 63 -2.69 0.18 -14.53
CA GLY A 63 -4.11 0.31 -14.82
C GLY A 63 -4.57 -0.59 -15.97
N GLU A 64 -3.83 -0.59 -17.07
CA GLU A 64 -4.09 -1.46 -18.22
C GLU A 64 -3.97 -2.94 -17.88
N THR A 65 -2.91 -3.33 -17.16
CA THR A 65 -2.69 -4.72 -16.74
C THR A 65 -3.87 -5.22 -15.90
N ILE A 66 -4.27 -4.48 -14.88
CA ILE A 66 -5.38 -4.88 -14.00
C ILE A 66 -6.71 -4.89 -14.78
N ALA A 67 -6.97 -3.87 -15.61
CA ALA A 67 -8.20 -3.78 -16.39
C ALA A 67 -8.34 -4.95 -17.38
N ASN A 68 -7.24 -5.39 -18.01
CA ASN A 68 -7.24 -6.53 -18.92
C ASN A 68 -7.58 -7.86 -18.19
N VAL A 69 -7.05 -8.06 -16.98
CA VAL A 69 -7.44 -9.20 -16.13
C VAL A 69 -8.92 -9.15 -15.79
N MET A 70 -9.44 -7.99 -15.36
CA MET A 70 -10.85 -7.80 -15.04
C MET A 70 -11.74 -8.10 -16.25
N ALA A 71 -11.38 -7.61 -17.44
CA ALA A 71 -12.11 -7.86 -18.69
C ALA A 71 -12.12 -9.35 -19.05
N SER A 72 -11.00 -10.06 -18.91
CA SER A 72 -10.93 -11.50 -19.16
C SER A 72 -11.79 -12.35 -18.21
N GLN A 73 -12.09 -11.80 -17.02
CA GLN A 73 -12.97 -12.42 -16.02
C GLN A 73 -14.45 -12.04 -16.17
N GLY A 74 -14.79 -11.23 -17.18
CA GLY A 74 -16.17 -10.80 -17.41
C GLY A 74 -16.68 -9.74 -16.43
N GLU A 75 -15.79 -8.96 -15.81
CA GLU A 75 -16.17 -7.83 -14.96
C GLU A 75 -16.91 -6.75 -15.76
N ASP A 76 -17.71 -5.95 -15.07
CA ASP A 76 -18.48 -4.85 -15.64
C ASP A 76 -17.60 -3.86 -16.43
N ASP A 77 -17.99 -3.54 -17.67
CA ASP A 77 -17.23 -2.69 -18.59
C ASP A 77 -16.93 -1.30 -18.04
N ASN A 78 -17.84 -0.72 -17.23
CA ASN A 78 -17.61 0.58 -16.61
C ASN A 78 -16.52 0.49 -15.53
N LYS A 79 -16.48 -0.61 -14.78
CA LYS A 79 -15.41 -0.86 -13.79
C LYS A 79 -14.07 -1.06 -14.50
N VAL A 80 -14.04 -1.85 -15.56
CA VAL A 80 -12.84 -2.08 -16.40
C VAL A 80 -12.31 -0.75 -16.92
N THR A 81 -13.15 0.05 -17.57
CA THR A 81 -12.78 1.35 -18.13
C THR A 81 -12.24 2.31 -17.07
N LYS A 82 -12.90 2.42 -15.92
CA LYS A 82 -12.43 3.25 -14.80
C LYS A 82 -11.09 2.78 -14.24
N THR A 83 -10.83 1.48 -14.27
CA THR A 83 -9.59 0.91 -13.74
C THR A 83 -8.38 1.27 -14.59
N ARG A 84 -8.52 1.41 -15.92
CA ARG A 84 -7.43 1.79 -16.84
C ARG A 84 -6.69 3.06 -16.41
N THR A 85 -7.42 4.06 -15.89
CA THR A 85 -6.84 5.35 -15.50
C THR A 85 -6.78 5.56 -13.98
N LYS A 86 -7.32 4.63 -13.20
CA LYS A 86 -7.48 4.75 -11.74
C LYS A 86 -6.17 5.10 -11.01
N TYR A 87 -5.05 4.56 -11.47
CA TYR A 87 -3.76 4.72 -10.81
C TYR A 87 -3.03 6.01 -11.18
N MET A 88 -3.54 6.77 -12.14
CA MET A 88 -3.01 8.08 -12.52
C MET A 88 -3.41 9.21 -11.55
N ARG A 89 -4.29 8.92 -10.58
CA ARG A 89 -4.79 9.91 -9.60
C ARG A 89 -3.78 10.30 -8.51
N SER A 90 -2.63 9.66 -8.45
CA SER A 90 -1.52 10.02 -7.57
C SER A 90 -0.21 10.02 -8.35
N PRO A 91 0.81 10.84 -8.00
CA PRO A 91 2.09 10.87 -8.71
C PRO A 91 2.89 9.58 -8.51
N VAL A 92 2.66 8.89 -7.40
CA VAL A 92 3.34 7.64 -7.05
C VAL A 92 2.31 6.58 -6.64
N VAL A 93 2.53 5.35 -7.10
CA VAL A 93 1.86 4.15 -6.59
C VAL A 93 2.94 3.16 -6.17
N ILE A 94 2.88 2.67 -4.93
CA ILE A 94 3.77 1.62 -4.45
C ILE A 94 2.98 0.32 -4.40
N VAL A 95 3.40 -0.65 -5.21
CA VAL A 95 2.88 -2.02 -5.13
C VAL A 95 3.56 -2.70 -3.95
N VAL A 96 2.77 -3.22 -3.04
CA VAL A 96 3.24 -3.97 -1.88
C VAL A 96 2.92 -5.44 -2.07
N ALA A 97 3.94 -6.26 -2.03
CA ALA A 97 3.82 -7.71 -2.11
C ALA A 97 4.61 -8.39 -0.98
N CYS A 98 4.25 -9.62 -0.71
CA CYS A 98 4.84 -10.47 0.30
C CYS A 98 5.26 -11.79 -0.34
N THR A 99 6.49 -12.25 -0.15
CA THR A 99 6.89 -13.58 -0.60
C THR A 99 6.08 -14.66 0.11
N THR A 100 5.66 -15.70 -0.63
CA THR A 100 5.04 -16.86 -0.02
C THR A 100 6.08 -17.61 0.82
N GLY A 101 5.61 -18.34 1.83
CA GLY A 101 6.43 -19.27 2.62
C GLY A 101 6.31 -20.70 2.11
N ASP A 102 6.99 -21.60 2.79
CA ASP A 102 6.96 -23.05 2.57
C ASP A 102 5.64 -23.72 3.05
N SER A 103 4.77 -22.94 3.66
CA SER A 103 3.45 -23.36 4.15
C SER A 103 2.48 -22.17 4.21
N ASP A 104 1.18 -22.48 4.28
CA ASP A 104 0.14 -21.43 4.46
C ASP A 104 0.34 -20.64 5.75
N THR A 105 0.77 -21.34 6.83
CA THR A 105 1.10 -20.66 8.09
C THR A 105 2.24 -19.69 7.91
N ARG A 106 3.30 -20.07 7.22
CA ARG A 106 4.44 -19.19 6.96
C ARG A 106 4.06 -18.03 6.06
N THR A 107 3.29 -18.27 5.01
CA THR A 107 2.76 -17.22 4.14
C THR A 107 1.92 -16.21 4.93
N ARG A 108 1.07 -16.68 5.84
CA ARG A 108 0.26 -15.81 6.71
C ARG A 108 1.12 -14.99 7.67
N GLU A 109 2.15 -15.57 8.30
CA GLU A 109 3.09 -14.84 9.15
C GLU A 109 3.85 -13.76 8.36
N ASN A 110 4.27 -14.08 7.14
CA ASN A 110 4.90 -13.13 6.23
C ASN A 110 3.96 -11.95 5.91
N THR A 111 2.68 -12.23 5.62
CA THR A 111 1.70 -11.17 5.35
C THR A 111 1.48 -10.27 6.56
N PHE A 112 1.45 -10.82 7.79
CA PHE A 112 1.35 -10.01 9.02
C PHE A 112 2.56 -9.09 9.19
N ALA A 113 3.78 -9.59 8.96
CA ALA A 113 4.99 -8.80 9.05
C ALA A 113 4.98 -7.64 8.03
N VAL A 114 4.62 -7.92 6.77
CA VAL A 114 4.54 -6.88 5.73
C VAL A 114 3.40 -5.89 6.02
N ALA A 115 2.24 -6.35 6.51
CA ALA A 115 1.14 -5.44 6.89
C ALA A 115 1.55 -4.48 8.02
N ALA A 116 2.28 -4.97 9.03
CA ALA A 116 2.84 -4.12 10.08
C ALA A 116 3.85 -3.11 9.50
N GLY A 117 4.69 -3.54 8.55
CA GLY A 117 5.62 -2.66 7.84
C GLY A 117 4.92 -1.59 7.00
N VAL A 118 3.83 -1.93 6.33
CA VAL A 118 3.01 -0.94 5.61
C VAL A 118 2.48 0.13 6.56
N GLN A 119 2.07 -0.24 7.78
CA GLN A 119 1.65 0.77 8.75
C GLN A 119 2.79 1.74 9.11
N ASN A 120 4.03 1.27 9.24
CA ASN A 120 5.20 2.14 9.44
C ASN A 120 5.35 3.12 8.25
N MET A 121 5.28 2.62 7.02
CA MET A 121 5.30 3.45 5.81
C MET A 121 4.20 4.52 5.84
N LEU A 122 2.96 4.15 6.19
CA LEU A 122 1.82 5.07 6.21
C LEU A 122 1.97 6.16 7.27
N LEU A 123 2.50 5.82 8.46
CA LEU A 123 2.76 6.78 9.54
C LEU A 123 3.87 7.76 9.14
N LEU A 124 4.95 7.24 8.53
CA LEU A 124 6.05 8.08 8.08
C LEU A 124 5.63 8.99 6.92
N ALA A 125 4.81 8.50 5.98
CA ALA A 125 4.22 9.32 4.92
C ALA A 125 3.40 10.47 5.51
N HIS A 126 2.57 10.20 6.51
CA HIS A 126 1.80 11.22 7.21
C HIS A 126 2.69 12.24 7.91
N GLN A 127 3.80 11.81 8.53
CA GLN A 127 4.78 12.70 9.17
C GLN A 127 5.48 13.61 8.15
N HIS A 128 5.69 13.15 6.92
CA HIS A 128 6.19 13.98 5.80
C HIS A 128 5.12 14.91 5.22
N GLY A 129 3.89 14.90 5.73
CA GLY A 129 2.79 15.71 5.21
C GLY A 129 2.17 15.14 3.91
N LEU A 130 2.42 13.88 3.59
CA LEU A 130 1.86 13.22 2.41
C LEU A 130 0.48 12.62 2.71
N ALA A 131 -0.39 12.68 1.71
CA ALA A 131 -1.62 11.91 1.68
C ALA A 131 -1.35 10.52 1.10
N CYS A 132 -1.98 9.52 1.66
CA CYS A 132 -1.87 8.14 1.18
C CYS A 132 -3.16 7.34 1.38
N LEU A 133 -3.33 6.34 0.53
CA LEU A 133 -4.38 5.32 0.67
C LEU A 133 -3.81 3.96 0.28
N TRP A 134 -3.97 2.98 1.14
CA TRP A 134 -3.68 1.58 0.85
C TRP A 134 -4.96 0.89 0.35
N GLY A 135 -5.00 0.53 -0.92
CA GLY A 135 -6.12 -0.15 -1.56
C GLY A 135 -5.77 -1.60 -1.91
N SER A 136 -6.79 -2.44 -2.00
CA SER A 136 -6.64 -3.82 -2.46
C SER A 136 -6.46 -3.90 -3.98
N PRO A 137 -5.72 -4.89 -4.51
CA PRO A 137 -5.71 -5.19 -5.93
C PRO A 137 -7.08 -5.74 -6.38
N ALA A 138 -7.34 -5.75 -7.68
CA ALA A 138 -8.50 -6.46 -8.20
C ALA A 138 -8.31 -7.98 -8.05
N ASN A 139 -9.42 -8.71 -7.89
CA ASN A 139 -9.38 -10.16 -7.80
C ASN A 139 -8.72 -10.76 -9.06
N GLY A 140 -7.89 -11.79 -8.86
CA GLY A 140 -7.20 -12.49 -9.93
C GLY A 140 -6.04 -11.72 -10.58
N ALA A 141 -5.78 -10.48 -10.19
CA ALA A 141 -4.71 -9.68 -10.77
C ALA A 141 -3.31 -9.91 -10.14
N ASN A 142 -3.19 -10.81 -9.16
CA ASN A 142 -1.95 -11.05 -8.44
C ASN A 142 -0.75 -11.30 -9.37
N ASP A 143 -0.86 -12.30 -10.23
CA ASP A 143 0.25 -12.76 -11.08
C ASP A 143 0.62 -11.71 -12.13
N ALA A 144 -0.38 -11.08 -12.74
CA ALA A 144 -0.15 -10.02 -13.72
C ALA A 144 0.52 -8.77 -13.10
N ILE A 145 0.17 -8.43 -11.86
CA ILE A 145 0.84 -7.34 -11.13
C ILE A 145 2.26 -7.75 -10.75
N ALA A 146 2.46 -8.99 -10.28
CA ALA A 146 3.78 -9.50 -9.92
C ALA A 146 4.74 -9.49 -11.13
N GLU A 147 4.26 -9.94 -12.29
CA GLU A 147 5.01 -9.89 -13.55
C GLU A 147 5.35 -8.47 -13.97
N LEU A 148 4.37 -7.55 -13.96
CA LEU A 148 4.60 -6.14 -14.29
C LEU A 148 5.66 -5.50 -13.39
N CYS A 149 5.67 -5.87 -12.10
CA CYS A 149 6.61 -5.36 -11.10
C CYS A 149 7.98 -6.05 -11.14
N GLY A 150 8.16 -7.11 -11.94
CA GLY A 150 9.39 -7.87 -12.03
C GLY A 150 9.69 -8.71 -10.77
N PHE A 151 8.68 -9.10 -10.01
CA PHE A 151 8.86 -10.00 -8.87
C PHE A 151 9.12 -11.42 -9.39
N THR A 152 10.29 -11.95 -9.11
CA THR A 152 10.76 -13.25 -9.63
C THR A 152 10.38 -14.42 -8.73
N GLU A 153 10.04 -14.14 -7.47
CA GLU A 153 9.63 -15.16 -6.49
C GLU A 153 8.10 -15.20 -6.41
N PRO A 154 7.51 -16.33 -5.99
CA PRO A 154 6.10 -16.39 -5.70
C PRO A 154 5.71 -15.36 -4.62
N VAL A 155 4.73 -14.51 -4.94
CA VAL A 155 4.28 -13.45 -4.03
C VAL A 155 2.77 -13.38 -3.93
N VAL A 156 2.32 -12.85 -2.80
CA VAL A 156 0.96 -12.34 -2.61
C VAL A 156 1.03 -10.82 -2.72
N VAL A 157 0.36 -10.24 -3.69
CA VAL A 157 0.19 -8.79 -3.80
C VAL A 157 -0.79 -8.33 -2.74
N MET A 158 -0.29 -7.65 -1.72
CA MET A 158 -1.07 -7.25 -0.55
C MET A 158 -1.82 -5.94 -0.75
N GLY A 159 -1.42 -5.15 -1.74
CA GLY A 159 -2.09 -3.91 -2.05
C GLY A 159 -1.24 -2.90 -2.80
N LEU A 160 -1.87 -1.76 -3.01
CA LEU A 160 -1.37 -0.65 -3.80
C LEU A 160 -1.49 0.62 -2.95
N VAL A 161 -0.36 1.24 -2.61
CA VAL A 161 -0.33 2.48 -1.83
C VAL A 161 -0.25 3.66 -2.79
N TYR A 162 -1.34 4.43 -2.89
CA TYR A 162 -1.35 5.72 -3.56
C TYR A 162 -0.64 6.73 -2.64
N LEU A 163 0.24 7.54 -3.19
CA LEU A 163 1.08 8.45 -2.43
C LEU A 163 1.26 9.77 -3.17
N GLY A 164 1.18 10.90 -2.46
CA GLY A 164 1.47 12.23 -2.98
C GLY A 164 1.07 13.34 -2.02
N TRP A 165 1.21 14.58 -2.46
CA TRP A 165 0.87 15.76 -1.66
C TRP A 165 -0.63 15.96 -1.56
N PRO A 166 -1.17 16.33 -0.38
CA PRO A 166 -2.60 16.52 -0.22
C PRO A 166 -3.09 17.78 -0.95
N THR A 167 -4.29 17.68 -1.55
CA THR A 167 -5.03 18.84 -2.11
C THR A 167 -6.12 19.36 -1.19
N GLY A 168 -6.32 18.73 -0.03
CA GLY A 168 -7.33 19.10 0.93
C GLY A 168 -7.22 18.29 2.22
N THR A 169 -8.11 18.57 3.16
CA THR A 169 -8.20 17.90 4.45
C THR A 169 -9.26 16.81 4.43
N VAL A 170 -9.03 15.77 5.20
CA VAL A 170 -10.00 14.68 5.44
C VAL A 170 -10.59 14.87 6.83
N ASN A 171 -11.90 14.75 6.93
CA ASN A 171 -12.62 14.88 8.20
C ASN A 171 -12.18 13.78 9.17
N ASP A 172 -12.24 14.11 10.45
CA ASP A 172 -12.04 13.16 11.51
C ASP A 172 -13.15 12.09 11.50
N VAL A 173 -12.77 10.87 11.84
CA VAL A 173 -13.68 9.73 11.95
C VAL A 173 -13.70 9.28 13.40
N LEU A 174 -14.88 9.30 14.00
CA LEU A 174 -15.08 8.70 15.32
C LEU A 174 -14.79 7.19 15.23
N ARG A 175 -13.94 6.71 16.13
CA ARG A 175 -13.61 5.30 16.25
C ARG A 175 -14.25 4.74 17.51
N PRO A 176 -14.86 3.55 17.46
CA PRO A 176 -15.35 2.91 18.67
C PRO A 176 -14.20 2.56 19.61
N ASP A 177 -14.52 2.39 20.88
CA ASP A 177 -13.58 1.89 21.86
C ASP A 177 -13.17 0.44 21.52
N VAL A 178 -11.95 0.09 21.88
CA VAL A 178 -11.46 -1.28 21.74
C VAL A 178 -12.05 -2.12 22.87
N ASN A 179 -12.60 -3.28 22.51
CA ASN A 179 -13.02 -4.25 23.52
C ASN A 179 -11.77 -4.97 24.08
N VAL A 180 -11.48 -4.76 25.34
CA VAL A 180 -10.33 -5.32 26.05
C VAL A 180 -10.82 -6.12 27.26
N THR A 181 -10.37 -7.37 27.38
CA THR A 181 -10.59 -8.20 28.56
C THR A 181 -9.32 -8.24 29.40
N TYR A 182 -9.45 -7.90 30.68
CA TYR A 182 -8.38 -8.05 31.68
C TYR A 182 -8.64 -9.32 32.48
N LEU A 183 -7.62 -10.16 32.60
CA LEU A 183 -7.65 -11.39 33.42
C LEU A 183 -6.59 -11.24 34.52
N ASP A 184 -6.99 -11.47 35.78
CA ASP A 184 -6.13 -11.42 36.97
C ASP A 184 -5.66 -12.83 37.35
#